data_9066ea29762aa9a977bb2d8159ecbba2
#
_entry.id   9066ea29762aa9a977bb2d8159ecbba2
#
_cell.length_a   1.000
_cell.length_b   1.000
_cell.length_c   1.000
_cell.angle_alpha   90.00
_cell.angle_beta   90.00
_cell.angle_gamma   90.00
#
_symmetry.space_group_name_H-M   'P 1'
#
loop_
_entity.id
_entity.type
_entity.pdbx_description
1 polymer ?
#
loop_
_entity_poly.entity_id
_entity_poly.type
_entity_poly.pdbx_seq_one_letter_code
_entity_poly.pdbx_strand_id
1 'polypeptide(L)'
;MDTFVYKDHKKLRCGYTTGTCAALAAQGAVRFLLTGSWKETEEIMTPKGILVCVSLEEKTSGDSWVECAVRKDAGDDYDVTNGILVYARVEFVKVKSFCEKAHMPRPENSVSGSVRERSENYLKLNVGKRQETERPVQRNVESREDLIRIDGGIGIGRVTKPGLDQPVGAAAINSVPRKMIRDAVYALLEEAGELFPVSITISIPSGVEAAKKTFNPVLGIEGGISVLGTSGIVEPMSEEALVETIRTHLNVLKAEGRKWVIAVPGNMGAGFLERYLVEHGKFCTDAHQGSNAADTDAAVEAEQMAYGELSTGTEPSLLEGFMNSLVTMSNFVGKTIDLAAELGFSGILIAGHMGKLV
;
A
#
# COMPACT_ATOMS: atom_id res chain seq x y z
N MET A 1 -12.38 13.38 -15.52
CA MET A 1 -11.07 13.15 -16.17
C MET A 1 -11.32 12.54 -17.56
N ASP A 2 -10.81 13.15 -18.63
CA ASP A 2 -11.05 12.72 -20.03
C ASP A 2 -9.82 12.01 -20.62
N THR A 3 -9.22 11.11 -19.86
CA THR A 3 -8.08 10.31 -20.31
C THR A 3 -8.58 8.91 -20.69
N PHE A 4 -8.14 8.43 -21.84
CA PHE A 4 -8.58 7.16 -22.41
C PHE A 4 -7.38 6.33 -22.87
N VAL A 5 -7.54 5.02 -22.83
CA VAL A 5 -6.63 4.05 -23.48
C VAL A 5 -7.42 3.23 -24.51
N TYR A 6 -6.70 2.72 -25.51
CA TYR A 6 -7.30 1.85 -26.53
C TYR A 6 -6.77 0.44 -26.33
N LYS A 7 -7.67 -0.51 -26.06
CA LYS A 7 -7.35 -1.94 -25.91
C LYS A 7 -8.41 -2.76 -26.65
N ASP A 8 -7.98 -3.76 -27.39
CA ASP A 8 -8.84 -4.65 -28.17
C ASP A 8 -9.91 -3.89 -29.00
N HIS A 9 -9.47 -2.81 -29.69
CA HIS A 9 -10.34 -1.91 -30.49
C HIS A 9 -11.40 -1.16 -29.69
N LYS A 10 -11.34 -1.17 -28.34
CA LYS A 10 -12.25 -0.42 -27.47
C LYS A 10 -11.54 0.79 -26.88
N LYS A 11 -12.26 1.90 -26.84
CA LYS A 11 -11.84 3.10 -26.12
C LYS A 11 -12.32 2.96 -24.68
N LEU A 12 -11.39 2.87 -23.73
CA LEU A 12 -11.67 2.69 -22.31
C LEU A 12 -11.23 3.93 -21.55
N ARG A 13 -12.08 4.42 -20.64
CA ARG A 13 -11.82 5.58 -19.80
C ARG A 13 -10.90 5.18 -18.62
N CYS A 14 -9.83 5.94 -18.44
CA CYS A 14 -8.96 5.81 -17.28
C CYS A 14 -9.63 6.37 -16.02
N GLY A 15 -9.20 5.85 -14.87
CA GLY A 15 -9.53 6.34 -13.55
C GLY A 15 -8.31 6.87 -12.82
N TYR A 16 -8.45 7.06 -11.50
CA TYR A 16 -7.34 7.45 -10.62
C TYR A 16 -7.25 6.52 -9.40
N THR A 17 -6.04 6.37 -8.88
CA THR A 17 -5.72 5.37 -7.85
C THR A 17 -6.17 5.78 -6.45
N THR A 18 -6.21 4.83 -5.51
CA THR A 18 -6.42 5.11 -4.08
C THR A 18 -5.37 6.08 -3.53
N GLY A 19 -4.13 6.00 -4.04
CA GLY A 19 -3.04 6.94 -3.68
C GLY A 19 -3.34 8.37 -4.10
N THR A 20 -3.88 8.57 -5.30
CA THR A 20 -4.31 9.89 -5.79
C THR A 20 -5.47 10.45 -4.96
N CYS A 21 -6.47 9.61 -4.63
CA CYS A 21 -7.57 10.01 -3.75
C CYS A 21 -7.06 10.46 -2.37
N ALA A 22 -6.16 9.68 -1.77
CA ALA A 22 -5.58 9.98 -0.47
C ALA A 22 -4.79 11.30 -0.48
N ALA A 23 -4.02 11.56 -1.54
CA ALA A 23 -3.27 12.80 -1.67
C ALA A 23 -4.19 14.03 -1.84
N LEU A 24 -5.23 13.93 -2.65
CA LEU A 24 -6.21 15.01 -2.85
C LEU A 24 -7.05 15.27 -1.59
N ALA A 25 -7.47 14.22 -0.86
CA ALA A 25 -8.16 14.38 0.41
C ALA A 25 -7.26 15.04 1.46
N ALA A 26 -6.00 14.64 1.57
CA ALA A 26 -5.03 15.24 2.48
C ALA A 26 -4.76 16.72 2.12
N GLN A 27 -4.62 17.02 0.82
CA GLN A 27 -4.47 18.38 0.31
C GLN A 27 -5.65 19.27 0.70
N GLY A 28 -6.88 18.81 0.49
CA GLY A 28 -8.09 19.55 0.83
C GLY A 28 -8.22 19.79 2.34
N ALA A 29 -7.94 18.78 3.16
CA ALA A 29 -7.98 18.91 4.61
C ALA A 29 -6.93 19.90 5.15
N VAL A 30 -5.70 19.86 4.62
CA VAL A 30 -4.62 20.81 4.99
C VAL A 30 -4.97 22.22 4.52
N ARG A 31 -5.51 22.39 3.32
CA ARG A 31 -5.95 23.70 2.83
C ARG A 31 -7.00 24.31 3.74
N PHE A 32 -8.00 23.54 4.18
CA PHE A 32 -8.98 24.03 5.17
C PHE A 32 -8.32 24.38 6.48
N LEU A 33 -7.38 23.58 6.94
CA LEU A 33 -6.62 23.84 8.18
C LEU A 33 -5.88 25.18 8.13
N LEU A 34 -5.34 25.55 6.97
CA LEU A 34 -4.60 26.81 6.74
C LEU A 34 -5.52 28.01 6.52
N THR A 35 -6.64 27.82 5.79
CA THR A 35 -7.47 28.95 5.31
C THR A 35 -8.79 29.09 6.05
N GLY A 36 -9.25 28.06 6.76
CA GLY A 36 -10.58 27.97 7.37
C GLY A 36 -11.73 27.84 6.38
N SER A 37 -11.45 27.57 5.10
CA SER A 37 -12.46 27.44 4.05
C SER A 37 -12.21 26.22 3.16
N TRP A 38 -13.30 25.54 2.76
CA TRP A 38 -13.24 24.44 1.81
C TRP A 38 -13.20 24.95 0.37
N LYS A 39 -12.31 24.36 -0.41
CA LYS A 39 -12.39 24.42 -1.86
C LYS A 39 -13.40 23.38 -2.37
N GLU A 40 -14.12 23.64 -3.43
CA GLU A 40 -15.06 22.66 -3.99
C GLU A 40 -14.33 21.48 -4.64
N THR A 41 -13.26 21.79 -5.35
CA THR A 41 -12.43 20.80 -6.06
C THR A 41 -10.97 20.97 -5.68
N GLU A 42 -10.26 19.86 -5.62
CA GLU A 42 -8.80 19.83 -5.50
C GLU A 42 -8.19 19.20 -6.76
N GLU A 43 -6.97 19.58 -7.05
CA GLU A 43 -6.25 19.08 -8.22
C GLU A 43 -4.81 18.67 -7.84
N ILE A 44 -4.32 17.61 -8.50
CA ILE A 44 -2.97 17.12 -8.31
C ILE A 44 -2.37 16.65 -9.63
N MET A 45 -1.10 16.96 -9.86
CA MET A 45 -0.32 16.36 -10.92
C MET A 45 0.14 14.96 -10.47
N THR A 46 -0.31 13.93 -11.19
CA THR A 46 0.08 12.54 -10.89
C THR A 46 1.51 12.25 -11.35
N PRO A 47 2.16 11.19 -10.83
CA PRO A 47 3.47 10.75 -11.33
C PRO A 47 3.51 10.48 -12.84
N LYS A 48 2.37 10.13 -13.45
CA LYS A 48 2.23 9.95 -14.89
C LYS A 48 2.20 11.28 -15.67
N GLY A 49 2.20 12.43 -15.00
CA GLY A 49 2.08 13.75 -15.64
C GLY A 49 0.67 14.11 -16.09
N ILE A 50 -0.34 13.48 -15.54
CA ILE A 50 -1.76 13.76 -15.81
C ILE A 50 -2.34 14.54 -14.64
N LEU A 51 -2.96 15.68 -14.92
CA LEU A 51 -3.69 16.46 -13.92
C LEU A 51 -5.02 15.79 -13.59
N VAL A 52 -5.23 15.48 -12.33
CA VAL A 52 -6.49 14.95 -11.80
C VAL A 52 -7.15 16.01 -10.95
N CYS A 53 -8.40 16.35 -11.29
CA CYS A 53 -9.24 17.31 -10.56
C CYS A 53 -10.50 16.59 -10.08
N VAL A 54 -10.79 16.67 -8.78
CA VAL A 54 -11.94 16.00 -8.15
C VAL A 54 -12.62 16.88 -7.13
N SER A 55 -13.92 16.61 -6.89
CA SER A 55 -14.68 17.24 -5.81
C SER A 55 -14.35 16.58 -4.47
N LEU A 56 -14.31 17.38 -3.41
CA LEU A 56 -14.21 16.90 -2.05
C LEU A 56 -15.59 16.57 -1.49
N GLU A 57 -15.70 15.39 -0.87
CA GLU A 57 -16.91 14.90 -0.23
C GLU A 57 -16.72 14.83 1.30
N GLU A 58 -17.83 14.72 2.03
CA GLU A 58 -17.87 14.48 3.51
C GLU A 58 -16.91 15.36 4.30
N LYS A 59 -16.99 16.66 4.06
CA LYS A 59 -16.15 17.69 4.67
C LYS A 59 -16.55 17.93 6.12
N THR A 60 -15.68 17.61 7.06
CA THR A 60 -15.92 17.76 8.49
C THR A 60 -14.71 18.35 9.20
N SER A 61 -14.93 18.99 10.33
CA SER A 61 -13.86 19.50 11.17
C SER A 61 -14.27 19.45 12.64
N GLY A 62 -13.29 19.17 13.50
CA GLY A 62 -13.43 19.24 14.95
C GLY A 62 -12.45 20.24 15.54
N ASP A 63 -12.34 20.24 16.86
CA ASP A 63 -11.49 21.21 17.59
C ASP A 63 -10.00 21.11 17.24
N SER A 64 -9.51 19.95 16.83
CA SER A 64 -8.08 19.72 16.59
C SER A 64 -7.79 18.96 15.30
N TRP A 65 -8.80 18.71 14.49
CA TRP A 65 -8.69 17.91 13.28
C TRP A 65 -9.61 18.40 12.17
N VAL A 66 -9.22 18.08 10.95
CA VAL A 66 -10.00 18.32 9.74
C VAL A 66 -10.01 17.04 8.93
N GLU A 67 -11.15 16.67 8.36
CA GLU A 67 -11.32 15.47 7.56
C GLU A 67 -12.15 15.75 6.34
N CYS A 68 -11.78 15.19 5.21
CA CYS A 68 -12.63 15.12 4.02
C CYS A 68 -12.35 13.84 3.26
N ALA A 69 -13.19 13.54 2.30
CA ALA A 69 -13.08 12.35 1.47
C ALA A 69 -13.00 12.70 -0.01
N VAL A 70 -12.40 11.79 -0.77
CA VAL A 70 -12.44 11.74 -2.23
C VAL A 70 -13.00 10.41 -2.66
N ARG A 71 -13.99 10.43 -3.55
CA ARG A 71 -14.56 9.22 -4.13
C ARG A 71 -13.66 8.69 -5.23
N LYS A 72 -13.27 7.41 -5.11
CA LYS A 72 -12.47 6.76 -6.13
C LYS A 72 -13.28 6.51 -7.39
N ASP A 73 -12.72 6.87 -8.52
CA ASP A 73 -13.21 6.52 -9.85
C ASP A 73 -12.16 5.69 -10.57
N ALA A 74 -12.48 4.42 -10.80
CA ALA A 74 -11.59 3.48 -11.49
C ALA A 74 -11.70 3.54 -13.01
N GLY A 75 -12.55 4.42 -13.55
CA GLY A 75 -12.84 4.44 -14.98
C GLY A 75 -13.61 3.19 -15.41
N ASP A 76 -13.20 2.62 -16.52
CA ASP A 76 -13.80 1.39 -17.07
C ASP A 76 -13.06 0.12 -16.59
N ASP A 77 -12.21 0.23 -15.54
CA ASP A 77 -11.54 -0.91 -14.95
C ASP A 77 -12.42 -1.69 -13.97
N TYR A 78 -12.25 -3.01 -13.93
CA TYR A 78 -12.91 -3.92 -12.98
C TYR A 78 -12.23 -3.86 -11.61
N ASP A 79 -12.32 -2.74 -10.94
CA ASP A 79 -11.70 -2.52 -9.63
C ASP A 79 -12.75 -2.59 -8.51
N VAL A 80 -12.58 -3.52 -7.58
CA VAL A 80 -13.46 -3.68 -6.39
C VAL A 80 -13.49 -2.44 -5.50
N THR A 81 -12.53 -1.54 -5.66
CA THR A 81 -12.45 -0.27 -4.93
C THR A 81 -13.09 0.89 -5.68
N ASN A 82 -13.75 0.65 -6.83
CA ASN A 82 -14.47 1.69 -7.54
C ASN A 82 -15.63 2.26 -6.71
N GLY A 83 -15.76 3.57 -6.64
CA GLY A 83 -16.81 4.28 -5.92
C GLY A 83 -16.63 4.39 -4.39
N ILE A 84 -15.60 3.77 -3.80
CA ILE A 84 -15.33 3.90 -2.36
C ILE A 84 -14.83 5.30 -2.01
N LEU A 85 -15.08 5.72 -0.77
CA LEU A 85 -14.55 6.97 -0.23
C LEU A 85 -13.21 6.74 0.46
N VAL A 86 -12.24 7.58 0.10
CA VAL A 86 -10.90 7.64 0.70
C VAL A 86 -10.82 8.91 1.52
N TYR A 87 -10.74 8.76 2.82
CA TYR A 87 -10.69 9.87 3.79
C TYR A 87 -9.25 10.21 4.13
N ALA A 88 -9.01 11.48 4.35
CA ALA A 88 -7.81 11.97 5.00
C ALA A 88 -8.20 12.88 6.17
N ARG A 89 -7.81 12.45 7.36
CA ARG A 89 -7.91 13.21 8.59
C ARG A 89 -6.56 13.82 8.91
N VAL A 90 -6.53 15.13 9.09
CA VAL A 90 -5.33 15.90 9.39
C VAL A 90 -5.45 16.52 10.77
N GLU A 91 -4.43 16.34 11.58
CA GLU A 91 -4.35 16.87 12.95
C GLU A 91 -3.02 17.60 13.14
N PHE A 92 -3.05 18.67 13.96
CA PHE A 92 -1.81 19.26 14.46
C PHE A 92 -1.10 18.30 15.41
N VAL A 93 0.18 18.08 15.22
CA VAL A 93 0.97 17.33 16.20
C VAL A 93 1.15 18.19 17.44
N LYS A 94 0.58 17.78 18.58
CA LYS A 94 0.74 18.48 19.87
C LYS A 94 2.23 18.58 20.22
N VAL A 95 2.70 19.79 20.43
CA VAL A 95 4.12 20.12 20.70
C VAL A 95 4.74 19.31 21.86
N LYS A 96 3.94 18.74 22.78
CA LYS A 96 4.42 17.91 23.88
C LYS A 96 5.21 16.66 23.40
N SER A 97 4.77 15.99 22.33
CA SER A 97 5.46 14.79 21.83
C SER A 97 6.69 15.12 21.00
N PHE A 98 6.77 16.36 20.51
CA PHE A 98 7.91 16.85 19.72
C PHE A 98 9.03 17.37 20.63
N CYS A 99 8.67 18.07 21.73
CA CYS A 99 9.65 18.60 22.69
C CYS A 99 10.35 17.51 23.51
N GLU A 100 9.69 16.37 23.78
CA GLU A 100 10.31 15.28 24.56
C GLU A 100 11.48 14.61 23.81
N LYS A 101 11.43 14.58 22.47
CA LYS A 101 12.54 14.07 21.65
C LYS A 101 13.64 15.11 21.37
N ALA A 102 13.30 16.42 21.46
CA ALA A 102 14.19 17.51 21.09
C ALA A 102 14.85 18.26 22.25
N HIS A 103 14.70 17.80 23.51
CA HIS A 103 15.24 18.50 24.72
C HIS A 103 14.86 19.99 24.81
N MET A 104 13.66 20.37 24.35
CA MET A 104 13.21 21.76 24.38
C MET A 104 12.33 22.09 25.62
N PRO A 105 12.38 23.31 26.19
CA PRO A 105 11.58 23.70 27.35
C PRO A 105 10.08 23.72 27.04
N ARG A 106 9.26 23.25 27.96
CA ARG A 106 7.81 23.12 27.84
C ARG A 106 7.14 24.49 27.80
N PRO A 107 6.21 24.77 26.86
CA PRO A 107 5.32 25.92 26.99
C PRO A 107 4.26 25.63 28.04
N GLU A 108 4.17 26.48 29.03
CA GLU A 108 3.08 26.50 30.03
C GLU A 108 1.87 27.20 29.41
N ASN A 109 0.87 26.45 28.98
CA ASN A 109 -0.55 26.75 28.93
C ASN A 109 -1.31 25.94 27.91
N SER A 110 -2.35 25.23 28.35
CA SER A 110 -3.36 24.58 27.52
C SER A 110 -4.36 25.63 27.05
N VAL A 111 -4.38 25.92 25.75
CA VAL A 111 -5.36 26.82 25.13
C VAL A 111 -6.59 26.05 24.71
N SER A 112 -7.76 26.38 25.23
CA SER A 112 -9.06 25.95 24.74
C SER A 112 -9.55 26.95 23.70
N GLY A 113 -9.76 26.50 22.46
CA GLY A 113 -10.25 27.33 21.35
C GLY A 113 -10.61 26.48 20.13
N SER A 114 -11.36 27.03 19.17
CA SER A 114 -11.69 26.39 17.90
C SER A 114 -10.43 26.09 17.08
N VAL A 115 -10.52 25.23 16.06
CA VAL A 115 -9.38 24.90 15.17
C VAL A 115 -8.76 26.17 14.58
N ARG A 116 -9.60 27.13 14.18
CA ARG A 116 -9.18 28.43 13.66
C ARG A 116 -8.45 29.28 14.70
N GLU A 117 -9.00 29.38 15.92
CA GLU A 117 -8.35 30.11 17.00
C GLU A 117 -7.05 29.45 17.47
N ARG A 118 -6.96 28.13 17.40
CA ARG A 118 -5.73 27.38 17.73
C ARG A 118 -4.67 27.54 16.65
N SER A 119 -5.04 27.54 15.36
CA SER A 119 -4.11 27.86 14.28
C SER A 119 -3.64 29.31 14.40
N GLU A 120 -4.54 30.29 14.62
CA GLU A 120 -4.20 31.69 14.85
C GLU A 120 -3.37 31.88 16.14
N ASN A 121 -3.66 31.15 17.21
CA ASN A 121 -2.88 31.20 18.43
C ASN A 121 -1.53 30.47 18.31
N TYR A 122 -1.46 29.37 17.57
CA TYR A 122 -0.20 28.72 17.23
C TYR A 122 0.66 29.65 16.37
N LEU A 123 0.03 30.32 15.41
CA LEU A 123 0.63 31.34 14.56
C LEU A 123 1.08 32.55 15.38
N LYS A 124 0.25 33.09 16.27
CA LYS A 124 0.57 34.21 17.15
C LYS A 124 1.68 33.87 18.15
N LEU A 125 1.72 32.66 18.71
CA LEU A 125 2.78 32.21 19.62
C LEU A 125 4.13 32.09 18.91
N ASN A 126 4.14 31.78 17.62
CA ASN A 126 5.36 31.64 16.82
C ASN A 126 5.73 32.91 16.04
N VAL A 127 4.74 33.77 15.71
CA VAL A 127 4.96 35.04 14.96
C VAL A 127 5.13 36.24 15.90
N GLY A 128 4.50 36.24 17.08
CA GLY A 128 4.53 37.36 18.02
C GLY A 128 5.87 37.69 18.70
N LYS A 129 6.95 36.99 18.35
CA LYS A 129 8.32 37.27 18.83
C LYS A 129 9.27 37.73 17.71
N ARG A 130 8.75 38.25 16.61
CA ARG A 130 9.61 38.95 15.63
C ARG A 130 9.86 40.39 16.08
N GLN A 131 10.89 40.59 16.88
CA GLN A 131 11.63 41.85 16.89
C GLN A 131 12.57 41.83 15.66
N GLU A 132 12.64 42.98 14.99
CA GLU A 132 13.21 43.22 13.65
C GLU A 132 14.73 43.00 13.47
N THR A 133 15.37 42.15 14.24
CA THR A 133 16.86 42.03 14.16
C THR A 133 17.39 40.60 14.08
N GLU A 134 16.57 39.57 13.98
CA GLU A 134 17.11 38.21 13.81
C GLU A 134 16.61 37.57 12.51
N ARG A 135 17.58 37.19 11.64
CA ARG A 135 17.33 36.32 10.49
C ARG A 135 16.53 35.11 10.98
N PRO A 136 15.57 34.58 10.19
CA PRO A 136 14.82 33.39 10.59
C PRO A 136 15.85 32.32 10.93
N VAL A 137 15.81 31.85 12.19
CA VAL A 137 16.50 30.62 12.57
C VAL A 137 15.93 29.56 11.65
N GLN A 138 16.70 29.12 10.67
CA GLN A 138 16.44 27.89 9.93
C GLN A 138 16.40 26.79 11.00
N ARG A 139 15.20 26.50 11.51
CA ARG A 139 15.01 25.31 12.30
C ARG A 139 15.32 24.18 11.33
N ASN A 140 16.32 23.39 11.62
CA ASN A 140 16.61 22.15 10.96
C ASN A 140 15.42 21.21 11.17
N VAL A 141 14.41 21.32 10.31
CA VAL A 141 13.47 20.23 10.07
C VAL A 141 14.28 19.23 9.26
N GLU A 142 14.81 18.22 9.93
CA GLU A 142 15.82 17.32 9.35
C GLU A 142 15.27 16.55 8.15
N SER A 143 13.94 16.39 8.04
CA SER A 143 13.31 15.81 6.85
C SER A 143 11.83 16.21 6.69
N ARG A 144 11.30 16.14 5.44
CA ARG A 144 9.85 16.25 5.18
C ARG A 144 9.05 15.15 5.89
N GLU A 145 9.68 14.05 6.22
CA GLU A 145 9.10 12.90 6.91
C GLU A 145 8.77 13.20 8.38
N ASP A 146 9.60 14.00 9.02
CA ASP A 146 9.36 14.46 10.39
C ASP A 146 8.24 15.50 10.47
N LEU A 147 8.10 16.31 9.41
CA LEU A 147 7.06 17.33 9.32
C LEU A 147 5.68 16.71 9.04
N ILE A 148 5.61 15.68 8.19
CA ILE A 148 4.35 15.11 7.70
C ILE A 148 4.34 13.61 8.02
N ARG A 149 3.66 13.26 9.11
CA ARG A 149 3.46 11.86 9.52
C ARG A 149 2.23 11.29 8.84
N ILE A 150 2.36 10.11 8.26
CA ILE A 150 1.26 9.44 7.55
C ILE A 150 1.08 8.05 8.14
N ASP A 151 -0.15 7.74 8.55
CA ASP A 151 -0.54 6.41 9.01
C ASP A 151 -1.91 5.99 8.43
N GLY A 152 -2.24 4.71 8.56
CA GLY A 152 -3.52 4.15 8.18
C GLY A 152 -4.48 4.04 9.35
N GLY A 153 -5.73 4.45 9.12
CA GLY A 153 -6.87 4.27 10.00
C GLY A 153 -7.75 3.09 9.57
N ILE A 154 -9.05 3.22 9.82
CA ILE A 154 -10.04 2.17 9.54
C ILE A 154 -10.01 1.78 8.06
N GLY A 155 -9.96 0.47 7.79
CA GLY A 155 -10.01 -0.10 6.44
C GLY A 155 -8.72 0.00 5.64
N ILE A 156 -7.65 0.55 6.23
CA ILE A 156 -6.29 0.41 5.69
C ILE A 156 -5.64 -0.79 6.37
N GLY A 157 -5.15 -1.72 5.55
CA GLY A 157 -4.50 -2.92 6.05
C GLY A 157 -3.15 -2.63 6.71
N ARG A 158 -2.73 -3.54 7.60
CA ARG A 158 -1.39 -3.57 8.17
C ARG A 158 -0.58 -4.66 7.51
N VAL A 159 0.67 -4.37 7.25
CA VAL A 159 1.63 -5.32 6.70
C VAL A 159 1.99 -6.35 7.78
N THR A 160 1.80 -7.64 7.48
CA THR A 160 2.12 -8.75 8.40
C THR A 160 3.25 -9.63 7.90
N LYS A 161 3.56 -9.56 6.59
CA LYS A 161 4.63 -10.34 5.95
C LYS A 161 5.75 -9.43 5.43
N PRO A 162 7.01 -9.90 5.45
CA PRO A 162 8.13 -9.18 4.83
C PRO A 162 8.02 -9.22 3.29
N GLY A 163 8.78 -8.37 2.60
CA GLY A 163 8.86 -8.34 1.13
C GLY A 163 7.87 -7.40 0.44
N LEU A 164 6.99 -6.75 1.20
CA LEU A 164 6.13 -5.66 0.71
C LEU A 164 6.88 -4.32 0.71
N ASP A 165 6.32 -3.33 0.04
CA ASP A 165 6.84 -1.95 -0.02
C ASP A 165 7.04 -1.34 1.39
N GLN A 166 6.15 -1.63 2.32
CA GLN A 166 6.22 -1.13 3.69
C GLN A 166 6.68 -2.23 4.65
N PRO A 167 7.38 -1.87 5.74
CA PRO A 167 7.83 -2.85 6.73
C PRO A 167 6.66 -3.46 7.52
N VAL A 168 6.89 -4.64 8.09
CA VAL A 168 5.93 -5.33 8.96
C VAL A 168 5.47 -4.41 10.09
N GLY A 169 4.17 -4.38 10.36
CA GLY A 169 3.49 -3.52 11.34
C GLY A 169 3.07 -2.15 10.78
N ALA A 170 3.64 -1.69 9.68
CA ALA A 170 3.26 -0.42 9.08
C ALA A 170 1.90 -0.50 8.35
N ALA A 171 1.25 0.65 8.17
CA ALA A 171 0.08 0.76 7.32
C ALA A 171 0.46 0.48 5.86
N ALA A 172 -0.36 -0.30 5.17
CA ALA A 172 -0.19 -0.65 3.76
C ALA A 172 -0.48 0.54 2.83
N ILE A 173 0.25 1.64 3.03
CA ILE A 173 0.25 2.83 2.19
C ILE A 173 1.61 2.87 1.51
N ASN A 174 1.65 2.55 0.22
CA ASN A 174 2.90 2.39 -0.52
C ASN A 174 3.70 3.69 -0.64
N SER A 175 4.98 3.58 -0.97
CA SER A 175 5.95 4.68 -1.01
C SER A 175 5.53 5.80 -1.96
N VAL A 176 5.00 5.47 -3.15
CA VAL A 176 4.53 6.48 -4.12
C VAL A 176 3.32 7.27 -3.59
N PRO A 177 2.22 6.67 -3.11
CA PRO A 177 1.16 7.37 -2.40
C PRO A 177 1.65 8.24 -1.24
N ARG A 178 2.55 7.72 -0.39
CA ARG A 178 3.14 8.51 0.71
C ARG A 178 3.87 9.74 0.19
N LYS A 179 4.63 9.57 -0.89
CA LYS A 179 5.32 10.69 -1.54
C LYS A 179 4.34 11.71 -2.10
N MET A 180 3.29 11.28 -2.80
CA MET A 180 2.26 12.17 -3.34
C MET A 180 1.57 12.98 -2.24
N ILE A 181 1.20 12.34 -1.13
CA ILE A 181 0.60 13.01 0.03
C ILE A 181 1.57 14.04 0.61
N ARG A 182 2.83 13.66 0.85
CA ARG A 182 3.85 14.57 1.41
C ARG A 182 4.12 15.76 0.51
N ASP A 183 4.29 15.53 -0.78
CA ASP A 183 4.60 16.60 -1.75
C ASP A 183 3.42 17.60 -1.84
N ALA A 184 2.18 17.12 -1.92
CA ALA A 184 0.98 17.96 -1.97
C ALA A 184 0.79 18.79 -0.69
N VAL A 185 0.97 18.18 0.46
CA VAL A 185 0.82 18.84 1.76
C VAL A 185 1.99 19.81 2.01
N TYR A 186 3.21 19.40 1.72
CA TYR A 186 4.40 20.25 1.90
C TYR A 186 4.31 21.53 1.06
N ALA A 187 3.87 21.41 -0.20
CA ALA A 187 3.70 22.57 -1.06
C ALA A 187 2.71 23.62 -0.48
N LEU A 188 1.61 23.16 0.13
CA LEU A 188 0.66 24.05 0.78
C LEU A 188 1.21 24.73 2.05
N LEU A 189 1.95 23.96 2.87
CA LEU A 189 2.59 24.51 4.08
C LEU A 189 3.68 25.52 3.70
N GLU A 190 4.44 25.25 2.66
CA GLU A 190 5.49 26.15 2.15
C GLU A 190 4.91 27.42 1.53
N GLU A 191 3.84 27.30 0.71
CA GLU A 191 3.14 28.45 0.11
C GLU A 191 2.53 29.36 1.18
N ALA A 192 1.99 28.78 2.26
CA ALA A 192 1.47 29.54 3.39
C ALA A 192 2.57 30.16 4.28
N GLY A 193 3.83 29.81 4.08
CA GLY A 193 4.94 30.22 4.95
C GLY A 193 4.90 29.55 6.34
N GLU A 194 4.16 28.47 6.48
CA GLU A 194 3.78 27.87 7.75
C GLU A 194 4.24 26.40 7.84
N LEU A 195 5.51 26.18 8.17
CA LEU A 195 6.06 24.84 8.35
C LEU A 195 5.84 24.34 9.78
N PHE A 196 4.71 23.66 10.04
CA PHE A 196 4.41 23.01 11.31
C PHE A 196 4.12 21.51 11.13
N PRO A 197 4.40 20.66 12.15
CA PRO A 197 4.18 19.24 12.07
C PRO A 197 2.69 18.88 12.01
N VAL A 198 2.33 18.03 11.02
CA VAL A 198 0.97 17.50 10.86
C VAL A 198 1.00 15.97 10.88
N SER A 199 -0.07 15.39 11.43
CA SER A 199 -0.36 13.96 11.36
C SER A 199 -1.52 13.73 10.41
N ILE A 200 -1.36 12.83 9.46
CA ILE A 200 -2.35 12.49 8.44
C ILE A 200 -2.73 11.03 8.61
N THR A 201 -3.99 10.77 8.88
CA THR A 201 -4.56 9.42 8.94
C THR A 201 -5.44 9.18 7.72
N ILE A 202 -5.06 8.20 6.90
CA ILE A 202 -5.85 7.79 5.74
C ILE A 202 -6.79 6.66 6.15
N SER A 203 -8.08 6.77 5.85
CA SER A 203 -9.09 5.77 6.17
C SER A 203 -9.96 5.43 4.96
N ILE A 204 -10.35 4.18 4.85
CA ILE A 204 -11.28 3.67 3.84
C ILE A 204 -12.23 2.69 4.54
N PRO A 205 -13.29 3.14 5.22
CA PRO A 205 -14.11 2.28 6.06
C PRO A 205 -14.64 1.01 5.35
N SER A 206 -15.03 1.14 4.07
CA SER A 206 -15.42 0.00 3.23
C SER A 206 -14.26 -0.92 2.84
N GLY A 207 -13.02 -0.52 3.11
CA GLY A 207 -11.80 -1.27 2.78
C GLY A 207 -11.71 -2.62 3.49
N VAL A 208 -12.30 -2.76 4.68
CA VAL A 208 -12.36 -4.03 5.41
C VAL A 208 -13.07 -5.11 4.59
N GLU A 209 -14.23 -4.77 4.04
CA GLU A 209 -14.99 -5.71 3.20
C GLU A 209 -14.40 -5.85 1.79
N ALA A 210 -13.89 -4.76 1.23
CA ALA A 210 -13.24 -4.80 -0.08
C ALA A 210 -12.00 -5.71 -0.06
N ALA A 211 -11.23 -5.72 1.02
CA ALA A 211 -10.02 -6.54 1.15
C ALA A 211 -10.28 -8.04 0.95
N LYS A 212 -11.43 -8.54 1.38
CA LYS A 212 -11.84 -9.95 1.21
C LYS A 212 -11.93 -10.38 -0.26
N LYS A 213 -12.07 -9.43 -1.18
CA LYS A 213 -12.19 -9.64 -2.64
C LYS A 213 -10.90 -9.29 -3.39
N THR A 214 -9.82 -9.06 -2.68
CA THR A 214 -8.51 -8.69 -3.24
C THR A 214 -7.43 -9.72 -2.88
N PHE A 215 -6.23 -9.56 -3.42
CA PHE A 215 -5.07 -10.37 -3.04
C PHE A 215 -4.43 -9.94 -1.72
N ASN A 216 -4.90 -8.87 -1.06
CA ASN A 216 -4.27 -8.33 0.14
C ASN A 216 -4.07 -9.37 1.25
N PRO A 217 -5.06 -10.22 1.62
CA PRO A 217 -4.85 -11.24 2.66
C PRO A 217 -3.73 -12.24 2.30
N VAL A 218 -3.65 -12.66 1.03
CA VAL A 218 -2.61 -13.58 0.55
C VAL A 218 -1.23 -12.96 0.65
N LEU A 219 -1.13 -11.66 0.36
CA LEU A 219 0.12 -10.89 0.43
C LEU A 219 0.52 -10.54 1.86
N GLY A 220 -0.29 -10.86 2.87
CA GLY A 220 -0.02 -10.47 4.26
C GLY A 220 -0.36 -9.00 4.54
N ILE A 221 -1.47 -8.53 3.99
CA ILE A 221 -2.05 -7.22 4.31
C ILE A 221 -3.39 -7.49 4.99
N GLU A 222 -3.46 -7.27 6.30
CA GLU A 222 -4.59 -7.62 7.14
C GLU A 222 -5.37 -6.40 7.65
N GLY A 223 -6.68 -6.58 7.88
CA GLY A 223 -7.56 -5.55 8.46
C GLY A 223 -8.09 -4.52 7.46
N GLY A 224 -7.68 -4.55 6.20
CA GLY A 224 -8.14 -3.63 5.18
C GLY A 224 -7.43 -3.77 3.84
N ILE A 225 -7.61 -2.77 2.98
CA ILE A 225 -6.93 -2.70 1.68
C ILE A 225 -5.63 -1.90 1.75
N SER A 226 -4.80 -2.05 0.72
CA SER A 226 -3.63 -1.19 0.50
C SER A 226 -4.00 0.09 -0.24
N VAL A 227 -3.28 1.18 0.08
CA VAL A 227 -3.28 2.42 -0.71
C VAL A 227 -2.10 2.34 -1.66
N LEU A 228 -2.39 2.22 -2.95
CA LEU A 228 -1.39 1.97 -3.99
C LEU A 228 -1.63 2.85 -5.23
N GLY A 229 -0.70 2.77 -6.16
CA GLY A 229 -0.77 3.47 -7.45
C GLY A 229 0.55 4.15 -7.78
N THR A 230 1.40 3.50 -8.58
CA THR A 230 2.72 4.00 -8.98
C THR A 230 2.63 5.16 -9.95
N SER A 231 1.64 5.14 -10.85
CA SER A 231 1.40 6.20 -11.85
C SER A 231 0.40 7.27 -11.39
N GLY A 232 -0.38 6.98 -10.33
CA GLY A 232 -1.52 7.80 -9.89
C GLY A 232 -2.79 7.60 -10.71
N ILE A 233 -2.72 6.90 -11.84
CA ILE A 233 -3.80 6.67 -12.81
C ILE A 233 -4.13 5.17 -12.85
N VAL A 234 -5.40 4.85 -12.95
CA VAL A 234 -5.90 3.51 -13.24
C VAL A 234 -6.11 3.40 -14.75
N GLU A 235 -5.37 2.51 -15.38
CA GLU A 235 -5.57 2.13 -16.78
C GLU A 235 -6.34 0.82 -16.84
N PRO A 236 -7.55 0.82 -17.44
CA PRO A 236 -8.33 -0.40 -17.55
C PRO A 236 -7.54 -1.53 -18.23
N MET A 237 -7.67 -2.74 -17.70
CA MET A 237 -7.01 -3.96 -18.22
C MET A 237 -5.48 -3.81 -18.32
N SER A 238 -4.83 -3.16 -17.34
CA SER A 238 -3.38 -2.99 -17.33
C SER A 238 -2.67 -4.32 -17.10
N GLU A 239 -1.89 -4.76 -18.09
CA GLU A 239 -1.01 -5.93 -17.96
C GLU A 239 0.11 -5.67 -16.97
N GLU A 240 0.64 -4.45 -16.97
CA GLU A 240 1.68 -4.03 -16.04
C GLU A 240 1.22 -4.14 -14.57
N ALA A 241 -0.03 -3.81 -14.28
CA ALA A 241 -0.59 -3.93 -12.93
C ALA A 241 -0.70 -5.40 -12.49
N LEU A 242 -1.05 -6.30 -13.40
CA LEU A 242 -1.10 -7.74 -13.13
C LEU A 242 0.31 -8.31 -12.91
N VAL A 243 1.27 -7.93 -13.74
CA VAL A 243 2.68 -8.35 -13.61
C VAL A 243 3.27 -7.82 -12.29
N GLU A 244 2.94 -6.58 -11.89
CA GLU A 244 3.40 -6.02 -10.62
C GLU A 244 2.79 -6.75 -9.40
N THR A 245 1.55 -7.23 -9.52
CA THR A 245 0.95 -8.09 -8.49
C THR A 245 1.70 -9.40 -8.35
N ILE A 246 2.10 -10.03 -9.48
CA ILE A 246 2.94 -11.24 -9.47
C ILE A 246 4.30 -10.95 -8.84
N ARG A 247 4.97 -9.87 -9.22
CA ARG A 247 6.25 -9.41 -8.64
C ARG A 247 6.14 -9.23 -7.13
N THR A 248 5.09 -8.57 -6.67
CA THR A 248 4.83 -8.33 -5.24
C THR A 248 4.70 -9.65 -4.49
N HIS A 249 3.96 -10.61 -5.03
CA HIS A 249 3.80 -11.93 -4.40
C HIS A 249 5.13 -12.70 -4.35
N LEU A 250 5.88 -12.69 -5.44
CA LEU A 250 7.23 -13.30 -5.48
C LEU A 250 8.18 -12.65 -4.47
N ASN A 251 8.14 -11.33 -4.29
CA ASN A 251 8.93 -10.62 -3.30
C ASN A 251 8.62 -11.09 -1.87
N VAL A 252 7.32 -11.28 -1.54
CA VAL A 252 6.91 -11.81 -0.24
C VAL A 252 7.49 -13.21 -0.03
N LEU A 253 7.30 -14.13 -0.97
CA LEU A 253 7.82 -15.49 -0.89
C LEU A 253 9.36 -15.50 -0.75
N LYS A 254 10.05 -14.65 -1.49
CA LYS A 254 11.51 -14.52 -1.39
C LYS A 254 11.95 -14.01 -0.02
N ALA A 255 11.26 -13.03 0.52
CA ALA A 255 11.53 -12.48 1.84
C ALA A 255 11.20 -13.46 2.99
N GLU A 256 10.24 -14.38 2.77
CA GLU A 256 9.96 -15.52 3.65
C GLU A 256 11.04 -16.64 3.55
N GLY A 257 12.05 -16.48 2.69
CA GLY A 257 13.14 -17.45 2.53
C GLY A 257 12.84 -18.60 1.60
N ARG A 258 11.74 -18.53 0.82
CA ARG A 258 11.40 -19.56 -0.16
C ARG A 258 12.44 -19.59 -1.26
N LYS A 259 12.93 -20.77 -1.60
CA LYS A 259 13.87 -21.01 -2.69
C LYS A 259 13.17 -21.41 -3.99
N TRP A 260 11.98 -22.01 -3.87
CA TRP A 260 11.14 -22.48 -4.95
C TRP A 260 9.79 -21.78 -4.93
N VAL A 261 9.19 -21.65 -6.09
CA VAL A 261 7.85 -21.08 -6.25
C VAL A 261 6.99 -22.00 -7.12
N ILE A 262 5.71 -22.06 -6.81
CA ILE A 262 4.72 -22.78 -7.61
C ILE A 262 3.85 -21.75 -8.32
N ALA A 263 3.83 -21.78 -9.66
CA ALA A 263 3.06 -20.85 -10.45
C ALA A 263 1.87 -21.57 -11.12
N VAL A 264 0.68 -20.97 -10.96
CA VAL A 264 -0.56 -21.51 -11.54
C VAL A 264 -1.26 -20.43 -12.38
N PRO A 265 -1.91 -20.79 -13.50
CA PRO A 265 -2.65 -19.81 -14.32
C PRO A 265 -3.85 -19.17 -13.63
N GLY A 266 -4.38 -19.78 -12.56
CA GLY A 266 -5.53 -19.30 -11.82
C GLY A 266 -6.14 -20.37 -10.91
N ASN A 267 -7.33 -20.10 -10.37
CA ASN A 267 -7.98 -20.94 -9.37
C ASN A 267 -8.17 -22.42 -9.79
N MET A 268 -8.40 -22.69 -11.08
CA MET A 268 -8.49 -24.07 -11.56
C MET A 268 -7.15 -24.80 -11.46
N GLY A 269 -6.03 -24.10 -11.72
CA GLY A 269 -4.69 -24.65 -11.56
C GLY A 269 -4.37 -24.93 -10.10
N ALA A 270 -4.72 -24.01 -9.21
CA ALA A 270 -4.58 -24.21 -7.76
C ALA A 270 -5.39 -25.39 -7.25
N GLY A 271 -6.67 -25.48 -7.60
CA GLY A 271 -7.52 -26.60 -7.19
C GLY A 271 -7.14 -27.94 -7.84
N PHE A 272 -6.51 -27.94 -9.03
CA PHE A 272 -5.92 -29.13 -9.60
C PHE A 272 -4.72 -29.61 -8.78
N LEU A 273 -3.81 -28.69 -8.49
CA LEU A 273 -2.62 -28.99 -7.71
C LEU A 273 -2.97 -29.49 -6.31
N GLU A 274 -3.91 -28.86 -5.64
CA GLU A 274 -4.39 -29.27 -4.31
C GLU A 274 -4.91 -30.72 -4.35
N ARG A 275 -5.80 -31.06 -5.29
CA ARG A 275 -6.29 -32.42 -5.46
C ARG A 275 -5.18 -33.40 -5.78
N TYR A 276 -4.29 -33.06 -6.69
CA TYR A 276 -3.15 -33.89 -7.05
C TYR A 276 -2.26 -34.21 -5.84
N LEU A 277 -1.96 -33.21 -5.01
CA LEU A 277 -1.15 -33.40 -3.82
C LEU A 277 -1.87 -34.24 -2.75
N VAL A 278 -3.20 -34.08 -2.60
CA VAL A 278 -4.00 -34.92 -1.69
C VAL A 278 -4.03 -36.37 -2.16
N GLU A 279 -4.19 -36.61 -3.45
CA GLU A 279 -4.29 -37.97 -4.02
C GLU A 279 -2.93 -38.68 -4.08
N HIS A 280 -1.85 -37.96 -4.37
CA HIS A 280 -0.52 -38.52 -4.66
C HIS A 280 0.54 -38.20 -3.61
N GLY A 281 0.25 -37.28 -2.68
CA GLY A 281 1.21 -36.85 -1.62
C GLY A 281 1.61 -37.97 -0.64
N LYS A 282 0.92 -39.13 -0.68
CA LYS A 282 1.34 -40.33 0.04
C LYS A 282 2.57 -41.02 -0.53
N PHE A 283 2.95 -40.72 -1.77
CA PHE A 283 4.12 -41.36 -2.40
C PHE A 283 5.46 -40.89 -1.82
N CYS A 284 5.51 -39.71 -1.22
CA CYS A 284 6.76 -39.17 -0.67
C CYS A 284 7.12 -39.78 0.71
N THR A 285 6.14 -40.30 1.45
CA THR A 285 6.40 -40.91 2.79
C THR A 285 6.75 -42.40 2.72
N ASP A 286 6.32 -43.12 1.66
CA ASP A 286 6.56 -44.57 1.53
C ASP A 286 7.81 -44.92 0.73
N ALA A 287 8.41 -43.97 0.01
CA ALA A 287 9.61 -44.18 -0.82
C ALA A 287 10.90 -44.46 -0.02
N HIS A 288 10.89 -44.21 1.29
CA HIS A 288 12.05 -44.51 2.16
C HIS A 288 12.16 -45.97 2.61
N GLN A 289 11.25 -46.88 2.21
CA GLN A 289 11.31 -48.28 2.65
C GLN A 289 11.62 -49.29 1.54
N GLY A 290 12.11 -48.90 0.39
CA GLY A 290 12.68 -49.90 -0.55
C GLY A 290 12.46 -49.57 -2.01
N SER A 291 13.41 -49.00 -2.68
CA SER A 291 14.04 -49.41 -3.93
C SER A 291 14.82 -48.28 -4.61
N ASN A 292 16.07 -48.62 -4.99
CA ASN A 292 17.00 -48.02 -5.98
C ASN A 292 16.93 -46.53 -6.31
N ALA A 293 17.97 -45.87 -5.83
CA ALA A 293 18.35 -44.50 -5.81
C ALA A 293 18.70 -43.82 -7.13
N ALA A 294 17.82 -43.74 -8.12
CA ALA A 294 18.17 -43.00 -9.33
C ALA A 294 17.15 -41.91 -9.78
N ASP A 295 15.88 -42.02 -9.32
CA ASP A 295 14.83 -41.06 -9.75
C ASP A 295 14.21 -40.25 -8.58
N THR A 296 14.75 -40.36 -7.36
CA THR A 296 14.18 -39.78 -6.15
C THR A 296 14.83 -38.43 -5.73
N ASP A 297 16.00 -38.10 -6.25
CA ASP A 297 16.77 -36.95 -5.78
C ASP A 297 16.10 -35.61 -6.07
N ALA A 298 15.48 -35.46 -7.23
CA ALA A 298 14.85 -34.17 -7.57
C ALA A 298 13.57 -33.88 -6.76
N ALA A 299 12.78 -34.91 -6.43
CA ALA A 299 11.57 -34.75 -5.63
C ALA A 299 11.89 -34.55 -4.14
N VAL A 300 12.88 -35.27 -3.61
CA VAL A 300 13.36 -35.14 -2.24
C VAL A 300 14.11 -33.83 -2.03
N GLU A 301 14.90 -33.38 -3.03
CA GLU A 301 15.53 -32.06 -2.99
C GLU A 301 14.49 -30.93 -3.07
N ALA A 302 13.44 -31.07 -3.88
CA ALA A 302 12.33 -30.11 -3.93
C ALA A 302 11.58 -30.06 -2.57
N GLU A 303 11.41 -31.18 -1.89
CA GLU A 303 10.80 -31.29 -0.59
C GLU A 303 11.66 -30.67 0.51
N GLN A 304 12.96 -30.99 0.58
CA GLN A 304 13.90 -30.39 1.53
C GLN A 304 14.17 -28.90 1.26
N MET A 305 14.10 -28.47 0.00
CA MET A 305 14.28 -27.05 -0.37
C MET A 305 13.05 -26.19 -0.10
N ALA A 306 11.84 -26.78 -0.09
CA ALA A 306 10.62 -26.09 0.32
C ALA A 306 10.55 -25.85 1.84
N TYR A 307 11.22 -26.69 2.63
CA TYR A 307 11.28 -26.64 4.09
C TYR A 307 12.69 -26.27 4.57
N GLY A 308 13.17 -25.07 4.34
CA GLY A 308 14.32 -24.55 5.09
C GLY A 308 13.97 -24.49 6.57
N GLU A 309 14.73 -25.21 7.40
CA GLU A 309 14.73 -25.27 8.87
C GLU A 309 13.69 -24.40 9.58
N LEU A 310 12.45 -24.90 9.74
CA LEU A 310 11.45 -24.37 10.65
C LEU A 310 11.56 -25.14 11.97
N SER A 311 12.26 -24.55 12.94
CA SER A 311 12.31 -25.03 14.30
C SER A 311 11.01 -24.73 15.05
N THR A 312 10.41 -25.78 15.62
CA THR A 312 9.52 -25.84 16.77
C THR A 312 8.14 -25.21 16.72
N GLY A 313 7.12 -26.06 16.62
CA GLY A 313 5.73 -25.80 17.02
C GLY A 313 4.72 -26.00 15.89
N THR A 314 4.01 -27.15 15.89
CA THR A 314 2.98 -27.57 14.92
C THR A 314 3.42 -27.43 13.46
N GLU A 315 4.01 -28.50 12.93
CA GLU A 315 4.36 -28.58 11.50
C GLU A 315 3.13 -28.33 10.64
N PRO A 316 3.12 -27.29 9.78
CA PRO A 316 2.10 -27.20 8.75
C PRO A 316 2.18 -28.46 7.90
N SER A 317 1.02 -29.02 7.50
CA SER A 317 1.02 -30.19 6.62
C SER A 317 1.82 -29.87 5.36
N LEU A 318 2.49 -30.85 4.76
CA LEU A 318 3.20 -30.71 3.48
C LEU A 318 2.36 -29.92 2.45
N LEU A 319 1.08 -30.26 2.37
CA LEU A 319 0.09 -29.59 1.53
C LEU A 319 0.01 -28.08 1.80
N GLU A 320 -0.04 -27.67 3.07
CA GLU A 320 -0.11 -26.25 3.45
C GLU A 320 1.18 -25.51 3.07
N GLY A 321 2.33 -26.13 3.24
CA GLY A 321 3.61 -25.58 2.83
C GLY A 321 3.71 -25.35 1.32
N PHE A 322 3.21 -26.30 0.50
CA PHE A 322 3.13 -26.17 -0.96
C PHE A 322 2.15 -25.04 -1.35
N MET A 323 0.95 -25.04 -0.79
CA MET A 323 -0.06 -24.02 -1.09
C MET A 323 0.39 -22.61 -0.70
N ASN A 324 1.16 -22.47 0.37
CA ASN A 324 1.76 -21.20 0.79
C ASN A 324 2.87 -20.68 -0.14
N SER A 325 3.38 -21.50 -1.06
CA SER A 325 4.37 -21.09 -2.09
C SER A 325 3.74 -20.86 -3.45
N LEU A 326 2.40 -20.82 -3.55
CA LEU A 326 1.67 -20.74 -4.79
C LEU A 326 1.46 -19.31 -5.23
N VAL A 327 1.81 -19.01 -6.49
CA VAL A 327 1.60 -17.71 -7.15
C VAL A 327 0.65 -17.85 -8.32
N THR A 328 -0.37 -17.01 -8.38
CA THR A 328 -1.27 -16.92 -9.52
C THR A 328 -0.63 -16.05 -10.61
N MET A 329 -0.32 -16.65 -11.76
CA MET A 329 0.40 -15.98 -12.87
C MET A 329 -0.49 -15.53 -14.03
N SER A 330 -1.80 -15.86 -14.02
CA SER A 330 -2.72 -15.64 -15.15
C SER A 330 -2.13 -16.27 -16.45
N ASN A 331 -2.09 -15.51 -17.53
CA ASN A 331 -1.45 -15.89 -18.81
C ASN A 331 -0.01 -15.32 -18.96
N PHE A 332 0.59 -14.79 -17.88
CA PHE A 332 1.92 -14.18 -17.89
C PHE A 332 3.03 -15.19 -17.54
N VAL A 333 3.00 -16.37 -18.16
CA VAL A 333 3.96 -17.48 -17.88
C VAL A 333 5.40 -17.02 -18.03
N GLY A 334 5.76 -16.48 -19.21
CA GLY A 334 7.12 -16.00 -19.48
C GLY A 334 7.58 -14.92 -18.51
N LYS A 335 6.73 -13.92 -18.26
CA LYS A 335 7.03 -12.85 -17.30
C LYS A 335 7.23 -13.36 -15.88
N THR A 336 6.45 -14.37 -15.46
CA THR A 336 6.58 -14.98 -14.14
C THR A 336 7.91 -15.72 -14.00
N ILE A 337 8.33 -16.44 -15.03
CA ILE A 337 9.63 -17.11 -15.07
C ILE A 337 10.77 -16.09 -15.01
N ASP A 338 10.71 -15.03 -15.81
CA ASP A 338 11.71 -13.95 -15.83
C ASP A 338 11.82 -13.30 -14.44
N LEU A 339 10.69 -12.99 -13.81
CA LEU A 339 10.64 -12.42 -12.47
C LEU A 339 11.20 -13.35 -11.39
N ALA A 340 10.88 -14.65 -11.45
CA ALA A 340 11.42 -15.62 -10.50
C ALA A 340 12.94 -15.76 -10.65
N ALA A 341 13.46 -15.75 -11.89
CA ALA A 341 14.89 -15.76 -12.16
C ALA A 341 15.57 -14.46 -11.68
N GLU A 342 15.01 -13.29 -11.98
CA GLU A 342 15.49 -11.98 -11.54
C GLU A 342 15.62 -11.91 -10.01
N LEU A 343 14.62 -12.43 -9.29
CA LEU A 343 14.59 -12.46 -7.82
C LEU A 343 15.47 -13.57 -7.22
N GLY A 344 16.09 -14.40 -8.06
CA GLY A 344 17.03 -15.43 -7.63
C GLY A 344 16.36 -16.62 -6.95
N PHE A 345 15.19 -17.04 -7.40
CA PHE A 345 14.64 -18.34 -7.02
C PHE A 345 15.45 -19.47 -7.66
N SER A 346 15.63 -20.58 -6.92
CA SER A 346 16.37 -21.76 -7.41
C SER A 346 15.57 -22.56 -8.41
N GLY A 347 14.24 -22.46 -8.38
CA GLY A 347 13.36 -23.14 -9.32
C GLY A 347 11.92 -22.64 -9.27
N ILE A 348 11.18 -22.96 -10.34
CA ILE A 348 9.76 -22.70 -10.48
C ILE A 348 9.06 -23.96 -10.98
N LEU A 349 8.01 -24.35 -10.29
CA LEU A 349 7.07 -25.39 -10.72
C LEU A 349 5.85 -24.73 -11.33
N ILE A 350 5.55 -25.08 -12.59
CA ILE A 350 4.34 -24.59 -13.25
C ILE A 350 3.29 -25.70 -13.26
N ALA A 351 2.13 -25.44 -12.63
CA ALA A 351 1.04 -26.40 -12.57
C ALA A 351 -0.23 -25.80 -13.17
N GLY A 352 -0.79 -26.48 -14.16
CA GLY A 352 -2.03 -26.01 -14.82
C GLY A 352 -2.45 -26.86 -15.99
N HIS A 353 -3.64 -26.56 -16.53
CA HIS A 353 -4.15 -27.24 -17.72
C HIS A 353 -3.41 -26.77 -18.97
N MET A 354 -3.03 -27.69 -19.85
CA MET A 354 -2.27 -27.42 -21.10
C MET A 354 -2.84 -26.28 -21.94
N GLY A 355 -4.16 -26.20 -22.10
CA GLY A 355 -4.82 -25.13 -22.86
C GLY A 355 -4.74 -23.72 -22.25
N LYS A 356 -4.06 -23.59 -21.10
CA LYS A 356 -3.77 -22.28 -20.47
C LYS A 356 -2.27 -21.94 -20.49
N LEU A 357 -1.43 -22.91 -20.95
CA LEU A 357 0.02 -22.76 -21.00
C LEU A 357 0.54 -22.57 -22.44
N VAL A 358 -0.36 -22.61 -23.41
CA VAL A 358 -0.09 -22.43 -24.85
C VAL A 358 -0.48 -21.03 -25.29
#